data_763e08d909ecae5976ba4efc9ee0a6a9
#
_entry.id   763e08d909ecae5976ba4efc9ee0a6a9
#
_cell.length_a   1.000
_cell.length_b   1.000
_cell.length_c   1.000
_cell.angle_alpha   90.00
_cell.angle_beta   90.00
_cell.angle_gamma   90.00
#
_symmetry.space_group_name_H-M   'P 1'
#
loop_
_entity.id
_entity.type
_entity.pdbx_description
1 polymer ?
#
loop_
_entity_poly.entity_id
_entity_poly.type
_entity_poly.pdbx_seq_one_letter_code
_entity_poly.pdbx_strand_id
1 'polypeptide(L)'
;MVVASRKKIVIVGGGIIGLSTAYAALKEGAAVTVVDRISSQGDNCSVGNAGMIVPSHFIPLAAPGAFSNAIKWMLDPESPFHVQPRLSWNLMKWGLRFYLAATESQVGQAAPLLRDLSFASRELYIQWSESGIDCSLAKKGLLMLCKTEHTMTEEANIAHRARDLGVPAQTLSAAETTALDPNVTMDILGSVYYPKDCHLDPSQLLTSLKEKITALGGKILTDCLVTGWKTKGQSICALETNLGAIDADEFVLSAGVYSDGLVRALKLQLPLQPGKGYSLTLPNPIEQPNVCSILCEAKVAVTPIGTGLRFGGTMQIGELNQSIDPRRVHGILKNIPVYMPRFRIQHFDGIQPWCGLRPVSPDGLPYIGRTKAWKNLTIATGHAMMGLSLGPVTGELVNQVLHGKPTKINIERLSPDRYSA
;
A
#
# COMPACT_ATOMS: atom_id res chain seq x y z
N MET A 1 -23.49 25.66 -28.96
CA MET A 1 -22.87 24.40 -28.53
C MET A 1 -23.30 24.12 -27.11
N VAL A 2 -24.08 23.08 -26.88
CA VAL A 2 -24.36 22.61 -25.50
C VAL A 2 -23.05 22.06 -24.99
N VAL A 3 -22.39 22.75 -24.05
CA VAL A 3 -21.24 22.20 -23.32
C VAL A 3 -21.77 20.98 -22.58
N ALA A 4 -21.39 19.78 -23.03
CA ALA A 4 -21.75 18.57 -22.34
C ALA A 4 -21.31 18.72 -20.87
N SER A 5 -22.26 18.56 -19.93
CA SER A 5 -21.96 18.71 -18.50
C SER A 5 -20.86 17.71 -18.13
N ARG A 6 -19.78 18.21 -17.51
CA ARG A 6 -18.70 17.34 -17.03
C ARG A 6 -19.26 16.34 -16.02
N LYS A 7 -18.93 15.06 -16.17
CA LYS A 7 -19.30 14.00 -15.22
C LYS A 7 -18.76 14.35 -13.84
N LYS A 8 -19.65 14.46 -12.84
CA LYS A 8 -19.28 14.75 -11.45
C LYS A 8 -18.89 13.44 -10.73
N ILE A 9 -17.72 13.42 -10.16
CA ILE A 9 -17.18 12.27 -9.43
C ILE A 9 -16.82 12.70 -8.02
N VAL A 10 -17.35 12.00 -7.02
CA VAL A 10 -16.95 12.14 -5.62
C VAL A 10 -16.09 10.94 -5.22
N ILE A 11 -14.91 11.23 -4.66
CA ILE A 11 -13.94 10.22 -4.21
C ILE A 11 -13.80 10.32 -2.69
N VAL A 12 -14.11 9.23 -1.99
CA VAL A 12 -14.02 9.14 -0.53
C VAL A 12 -12.65 8.57 -0.14
N GLY A 13 -11.81 9.39 0.47
CA GLY A 13 -10.45 9.09 0.90
C GLY A 13 -9.38 9.80 0.07
N GLY A 14 -8.59 10.65 0.72
CA GLY A 14 -7.47 11.44 0.18
C GLY A 14 -6.10 10.78 0.34
N GLY A 15 -6.05 9.45 0.47
CA GLY A 15 -4.81 8.68 0.39
C GLY A 15 -4.34 8.50 -1.05
N ILE A 16 -3.22 7.79 -1.26
CA ILE A 16 -2.62 7.60 -2.59
C ILE A 16 -3.62 7.02 -3.61
N ILE A 17 -4.49 6.11 -3.21
CA ILE A 17 -5.48 5.49 -4.11
C ILE A 17 -6.50 6.52 -4.59
N GLY A 18 -7.06 7.31 -3.67
CA GLY A 18 -8.05 8.34 -4.03
C GLY A 18 -7.44 9.48 -4.84
N LEU A 19 -6.25 9.95 -4.48
CA LEU A 19 -5.56 11.00 -5.22
C LEU A 19 -5.14 10.54 -6.62
N SER A 20 -4.67 9.30 -6.78
CA SER A 20 -4.36 8.71 -8.09
C SER A 20 -5.61 8.61 -8.97
N THR A 21 -6.75 8.21 -8.38
CA THR A 21 -8.05 8.17 -9.06
C THR A 21 -8.51 9.56 -9.47
N ALA A 22 -8.37 10.54 -8.56
CA ALA A 22 -8.74 11.94 -8.84
C ALA A 22 -7.92 12.50 -9.99
N TYR A 23 -6.63 12.31 -9.99
CA TYR A 23 -5.74 12.76 -11.04
C TYR A 23 -6.08 12.14 -12.39
N ALA A 24 -6.30 10.82 -12.45
CA ALA A 24 -6.69 10.12 -13.68
C ALA A 24 -8.04 10.62 -14.22
N ALA A 25 -9.05 10.79 -13.36
CA ALA A 25 -10.38 11.26 -13.76
C ALA A 25 -10.38 12.72 -14.24
N LEU A 26 -9.58 13.59 -13.61
CA LEU A 26 -9.42 14.99 -14.05
C LEU A 26 -8.77 15.09 -15.43
N LYS A 27 -7.79 14.25 -15.73
CA LYS A 27 -7.15 14.19 -17.06
C LYS A 27 -8.14 13.82 -18.17
N GLU A 28 -9.19 13.04 -17.86
CA GLU A 28 -10.28 12.69 -18.79
C GLU A 28 -11.41 13.76 -18.80
N GLY A 29 -11.23 14.87 -18.08
CA GLY A 29 -12.13 16.00 -18.10
C GLY A 29 -13.32 15.94 -17.13
N ALA A 30 -13.33 15.01 -16.18
CA ALA A 30 -14.36 14.94 -15.13
C ALA A 30 -14.26 16.14 -14.16
N ALA A 31 -15.37 16.43 -13.46
CA ALA A 31 -15.40 17.33 -12.32
C ALA A 31 -15.24 16.48 -11.04
N VAL A 32 -14.11 16.61 -10.34
CA VAL A 32 -13.75 15.73 -9.24
C VAL A 32 -13.76 16.48 -7.91
N THR A 33 -14.37 15.86 -6.89
CA THR A 33 -14.26 16.28 -5.49
C THR A 33 -13.75 15.10 -4.68
N VAL A 34 -12.59 15.26 -4.03
CA VAL A 34 -12.05 14.30 -3.03
C VAL A 34 -12.50 14.76 -1.66
N VAL A 35 -13.02 13.85 -0.85
CA VAL A 35 -13.38 14.11 0.55
C VAL A 35 -12.52 13.26 1.47
N ASP A 36 -11.91 13.86 2.49
CA ASP A 36 -11.14 13.14 3.50
C ASP A 36 -11.48 13.66 4.91
N ARG A 37 -11.59 12.73 5.85
CA ARG A 37 -11.82 13.03 7.27
C ARG A 37 -10.58 13.63 7.93
N ILE A 38 -9.41 13.41 7.36
CA ILE A 38 -8.13 13.89 7.89
C ILE A 38 -7.96 15.36 7.52
N SER A 39 -7.42 16.14 8.46
CA SER A 39 -7.10 17.55 8.22
C SER A 39 -6.01 17.70 7.15
N SER A 40 -5.87 18.89 6.61
CA SER A 40 -4.81 19.19 5.63
C SER A 40 -3.39 18.92 6.16
N GLN A 41 -3.23 19.01 7.48
CA GLN A 41 -1.98 18.78 8.22
C GLN A 41 -1.87 17.35 8.78
N GLY A 42 -2.91 16.54 8.65
CA GLY A 42 -2.96 15.20 9.24
C GLY A 42 -2.33 14.13 8.36
N ASP A 43 -1.81 13.10 9.01
CA ASP A 43 -1.17 11.97 8.35
C ASP A 43 -2.17 10.86 8.03
N ASN A 44 -2.17 10.41 6.79
CA ASN A 44 -2.85 9.19 6.38
C ASN A 44 -1.86 8.02 6.23
N CYS A 45 -2.39 6.81 6.01
CA CYS A 45 -1.57 5.60 5.90
C CYS A 45 -0.52 5.66 4.76
N SER A 46 -0.68 6.55 3.79
CA SER A 46 0.25 6.70 2.67
C SER A 46 1.49 7.49 3.03
N VAL A 47 1.40 8.51 3.91
CA VAL A 47 2.52 9.40 4.28
C VAL A 47 3.66 8.64 4.95
N GLY A 48 3.35 7.76 5.91
CA GLY A 48 4.34 6.96 6.63
C GLY A 48 4.70 5.64 5.96
N ASN A 49 4.28 5.41 4.70
CA ASN A 49 4.68 4.25 3.94
C ASN A 49 6.20 4.19 3.75
N ALA A 50 6.74 2.98 3.57
CA ALA A 50 8.17 2.79 3.33
C ALA A 50 8.69 3.42 2.01
N GLY A 51 7.82 3.88 1.14
CA GLY A 51 8.22 4.56 -0.09
C GLY A 51 8.67 3.65 -1.23
N MET A 52 8.53 2.35 -1.09
CA MET A 52 8.99 1.37 -2.08
C MET A 52 7.95 1.11 -3.17
N ILE A 53 8.38 1.06 -4.42
CA ILE A 53 7.63 0.66 -5.62
C ILE A 53 8.24 -0.65 -6.11
N VAL A 54 7.56 -1.76 -5.87
CA VAL A 54 8.19 -3.09 -5.83
C VAL A 54 7.51 -4.12 -6.74
N PRO A 55 7.81 -4.13 -8.06
CA PRO A 55 7.43 -5.21 -8.96
C PRO A 55 7.88 -6.61 -8.48
N SER A 56 8.90 -6.68 -7.64
CA SER A 56 9.37 -7.92 -7.00
C SER A 56 8.40 -8.53 -6.01
N HIS A 57 7.44 -7.75 -5.48
CA HIS A 57 6.47 -8.20 -4.48
C HIS A 57 5.19 -8.74 -5.13
N PHE A 58 5.35 -9.76 -5.95
CA PHE A 58 4.25 -10.42 -6.68
C PHE A 58 3.55 -11.53 -5.90
N ILE A 59 4.09 -11.97 -4.75
CA ILE A 59 3.47 -12.99 -3.89
C ILE A 59 2.44 -12.30 -2.98
N PRO A 60 1.16 -12.71 -2.99
CA PRO A 60 0.17 -12.14 -2.10
C PRO A 60 0.45 -12.48 -0.64
N LEU A 61 -0.06 -11.66 0.29
CA LEU A 61 0.13 -11.88 1.73
C LEU A 61 -0.42 -13.24 2.19
N ALA A 62 -1.52 -13.70 1.61
CA ALA A 62 -2.09 -15.02 1.85
C ALA A 62 -1.35 -16.06 0.98
N ALA A 63 -0.18 -16.50 1.43
CA ALA A 63 0.64 -17.52 0.80
C ALA A 63 0.82 -18.74 1.73
N PRO A 64 1.16 -19.93 1.20
CA PRO A 64 1.47 -21.10 2.01
C PRO A 64 2.53 -20.79 3.07
N GLY A 65 2.35 -21.32 4.28
CA GLY A 65 3.23 -21.03 5.42
C GLY A 65 2.94 -19.71 6.17
N ALA A 66 2.21 -18.76 5.58
CA ALA A 66 1.88 -17.50 6.23
C ALA A 66 1.12 -17.70 7.55
N PHE A 67 0.19 -18.68 7.59
CA PHE A 67 -0.61 -18.97 8.77
C PHE A 67 0.21 -19.64 9.89
N SER A 68 1.06 -20.61 9.56
CA SER A 68 1.93 -21.31 10.53
C SER A 68 2.97 -20.35 11.11
N ASN A 69 3.55 -19.49 10.29
CA ASN A 69 4.45 -18.44 10.74
C ASN A 69 3.73 -17.42 11.63
N ALA A 70 2.50 -17.06 11.32
CA ALA A 70 1.69 -16.17 12.14
C ALA A 70 1.47 -16.72 13.56
N ILE A 71 1.16 -18.02 13.70
CA ILE A 71 0.99 -18.67 15.02
C ILE A 71 2.30 -18.65 15.78
N LYS A 72 3.42 -18.99 15.15
CA LYS A 72 4.75 -18.98 15.74
C LYS A 72 5.13 -17.61 16.30
N TRP A 73 4.83 -16.55 15.53
CA TRP A 73 5.15 -15.18 15.88
C TRP A 73 4.17 -14.53 16.87
N MET A 74 2.99 -15.12 17.08
CA MET A 74 2.03 -14.60 18.09
C MET A 74 2.56 -14.68 19.52
N LEU A 75 3.50 -15.59 19.80
CA LEU A 75 4.09 -15.76 21.13
C LEU A 75 5.23 -14.76 21.43
N ASP A 76 5.77 -14.10 20.39
CA ASP A 76 6.82 -13.11 20.53
C ASP A 76 6.24 -11.68 20.35
N PRO A 77 6.22 -10.85 21.41
CA PRO A 77 5.72 -9.47 21.34
C PRO A 77 6.57 -8.55 20.45
N GLU A 78 7.78 -8.90 20.07
CA GLU A 78 8.67 -8.14 19.19
C GLU A 78 8.71 -8.67 17.76
N SER A 79 7.95 -9.73 17.47
CA SER A 79 7.91 -10.36 16.15
C SER A 79 7.43 -9.39 15.05
N PRO A 80 7.86 -9.59 13.79
CA PRO A 80 7.45 -8.72 12.68
C PRO A 80 5.97 -8.87 12.30
N PHE A 81 5.33 -9.98 12.66
CA PHE A 81 3.90 -10.21 12.42
C PHE A 81 3.20 -10.64 13.71
N HIS A 82 2.03 -10.07 13.96
CA HIS A 82 1.24 -10.40 15.14
C HIS A 82 -0.26 -10.29 14.84
N VAL A 83 -1.04 -11.20 15.37
CA VAL A 83 -2.50 -11.09 15.41
C VAL A 83 -2.91 -10.84 16.86
N GLN A 84 -3.53 -9.69 17.12
CA GLN A 84 -4.03 -9.37 18.45
C GLN A 84 -5.24 -10.26 18.77
N PRO A 85 -5.15 -11.15 19.77
CA PRO A 85 -6.28 -11.99 20.14
C PRO A 85 -7.47 -11.16 20.58
N ARG A 86 -8.63 -11.39 19.95
CA ARG A 86 -9.90 -10.76 20.35
C ARG A 86 -11.07 -11.63 19.91
N LEU A 87 -12.12 -11.63 20.71
CA LEU A 87 -13.39 -12.27 20.35
C LEU A 87 -14.14 -11.36 19.36
N SER A 88 -13.91 -11.58 18.08
CA SER A 88 -14.53 -10.82 17.00
C SER A 88 -14.95 -11.76 15.87
N TRP A 89 -16.25 -11.82 15.64
CA TRP A 89 -16.81 -12.64 14.56
C TRP A 89 -16.27 -12.26 13.18
N ASN A 90 -16.02 -10.95 12.96
CA ASN A 90 -15.42 -10.46 11.71
C ASN A 90 -13.97 -10.92 11.56
N LEU A 91 -13.17 -10.92 12.64
CA LEU A 91 -11.80 -11.42 12.61
C LEU A 91 -11.75 -12.92 12.35
N MET A 92 -12.65 -13.70 12.96
CA MET A 92 -12.74 -15.14 12.75
C MET A 92 -13.11 -15.48 11.30
N LYS A 93 -14.13 -14.82 10.73
CA LYS A 93 -14.51 -14.98 9.32
C LYS A 93 -13.38 -14.57 8.38
N TRP A 94 -12.72 -13.47 8.66
CA TRP A 94 -11.57 -13.01 7.88
C TRP A 94 -10.42 -14.01 7.95
N GLY A 95 -10.07 -14.50 9.16
CA GLY A 95 -9.03 -15.48 9.38
C GLY A 95 -9.28 -16.80 8.65
N LEU A 96 -10.53 -17.30 8.66
CA LEU A 96 -10.91 -18.48 7.90
C LEU A 96 -10.72 -18.28 6.39
N ARG A 97 -11.16 -17.13 5.85
CA ARG A 97 -10.97 -16.80 4.43
C ARG A 97 -9.49 -16.66 4.08
N PHE A 98 -8.70 -16.06 4.97
CA PHE A 98 -7.25 -15.96 4.79
C PHE A 98 -6.58 -17.35 4.74
N TYR A 99 -6.95 -18.25 5.65
CA TYR A 99 -6.45 -19.62 5.66
C TYR A 99 -6.82 -20.38 4.37
N LEU A 100 -8.08 -20.27 3.92
CA LEU A 100 -8.54 -20.90 2.69
C LEU A 100 -7.90 -20.31 1.42
N ALA A 101 -7.48 -19.04 1.46
CA ALA A 101 -6.78 -18.38 0.36
C ALA A 101 -5.28 -18.71 0.33
N ALA A 102 -4.67 -19.16 1.44
CA ALA A 102 -3.22 -19.40 1.55
C ALA A 102 -2.80 -20.72 0.88
N THR A 103 -2.99 -20.81 -0.44
CA THR A 103 -2.69 -22.01 -1.24
C THR A 103 -1.76 -21.68 -2.41
N GLU A 104 -0.96 -22.66 -2.87
CA GLU A 104 -0.11 -22.50 -4.07
C GLU A 104 -0.95 -22.17 -5.32
N SER A 105 -2.15 -22.70 -5.45
CA SER A 105 -3.07 -22.38 -6.55
C SER A 105 -3.44 -20.89 -6.55
N GLN A 106 -3.76 -20.33 -5.38
CA GLN A 106 -4.06 -18.90 -5.24
C GLN A 106 -2.83 -18.04 -5.57
N VAL A 107 -1.64 -18.41 -5.09
CA VAL A 107 -0.38 -17.73 -5.41
C VAL A 107 -0.11 -17.77 -6.91
N GLY A 108 -0.22 -18.96 -7.52
CA GLY A 108 0.00 -19.14 -8.96
C GLY A 108 -0.90 -18.27 -9.85
N GLN A 109 -2.15 -18.03 -9.40
CA GLN A 109 -3.10 -17.18 -10.13
C GLN A 109 -2.96 -15.69 -9.80
N ALA A 110 -2.56 -15.35 -8.58
CA ALA A 110 -2.42 -13.96 -8.13
C ALA A 110 -1.10 -13.32 -8.56
N ALA A 111 -0.02 -14.10 -8.61
CA ALA A 111 1.33 -13.58 -8.86
C ALA A 111 1.49 -12.91 -10.23
N PRO A 112 1.00 -13.47 -11.37
CA PRO A 112 1.05 -12.77 -12.66
C PRO A 112 0.27 -11.45 -12.63
N LEU A 113 -0.91 -11.43 -11.99
CA LEU A 113 -1.73 -10.23 -11.88
C LEU A 113 -1.03 -9.14 -11.05
N LEU A 114 -0.49 -9.48 -9.88
CA LEU A 114 0.24 -8.52 -9.03
C LEU A 114 1.50 -7.99 -9.74
N ARG A 115 2.23 -8.86 -10.47
CA ARG A 115 3.36 -8.45 -11.31
C ARG A 115 2.92 -7.42 -12.36
N ASP A 116 1.87 -7.70 -13.12
CA ASP A 116 1.40 -6.83 -14.20
C ASP A 116 0.92 -5.48 -13.66
N LEU A 117 0.17 -5.49 -12.55
CA LEU A 117 -0.23 -4.27 -11.84
C LEU A 117 1.00 -3.46 -11.38
N SER A 118 2.00 -4.12 -10.82
CA SER A 118 3.17 -3.44 -10.26
C SER A 118 4.06 -2.84 -11.36
N PHE A 119 4.27 -3.53 -12.47
CA PHE A 119 5.00 -2.96 -13.61
C PHE A 119 4.24 -1.81 -14.26
N ALA A 120 2.94 -1.96 -14.50
CA ALA A 120 2.12 -0.88 -15.04
C ALA A 120 2.14 0.36 -14.12
N SER A 121 2.08 0.14 -12.81
CA SER A 121 2.16 1.24 -11.84
C SER A 121 3.52 1.93 -11.83
N ARG A 122 4.61 1.15 -11.91
CA ARG A 122 5.98 1.66 -12.01
C ARG A 122 6.15 2.57 -13.23
N GLU A 123 5.68 2.14 -14.39
CA GLU A 123 5.76 2.95 -15.61
C GLU A 123 4.95 4.25 -15.48
N LEU A 124 3.79 4.21 -14.82
CA LEU A 124 3.01 5.41 -14.53
C LEU A 124 3.75 6.36 -13.57
N TYR A 125 4.46 5.84 -12.55
CA TYR A 125 5.30 6.68 -11.69
C TYR A 125 6.42 7.39 -12.46
N ILE A 126 7.06 6.71 -13.41
CA ILE A 126 8.08 7.31 -14.28
C ILE A 126 7.44 8.44 -15.09
N GLN A 127 6.31 8.18 -15.75
CA GLN A 127 5.57 9.19 -16.52
C GLN A 127 5.12 10.38 -15.66
N TRP A 128 4.69 10.13 -14.42
CA TRP A 128 4.32 11.18 -13.47
C TRP A 128 5.50 12.06 -13.12
N SER A 129 6.64 11.47 -12.82
CA SER A 129 7.88 12.20 -12.53
C SER A 129 8.31 13.07 -13.73
N GLU A 130 8.23 12.54 -14.94
CA GLU A 130 8.53 13.27 -16.19
C GLU A 130 7.50 14.38 -16.48
N SER A 131 6.25 14.23 -16.04
CA SER A 131 5.20 15.23 -16.18
C SER A 131 5.17 16.27 -15.07
N GLY A 132 6.15 16.28 -14.18
CA GLY A 132 6.32 17.26 -13.11
C GLY A 132 5.47 16.97 -11.86
N ILE A 133 5.14 15.69 -11.59
CA ILE A 133 4.72 15.25 -10.26
C ILE A 133 6.00 14.86 -9.52
N ASP A 134 6.45 15.75 -8.65
CA ASP A 134 7.66 15.52 -7.89
C ASP A 134 7.40 14.54 -6.75
N CYS A 135 8.18 13.47 -6.74
CA CYS A 135 8.12 12.41 -5.72
C CYS A 135 9.51 11.86 -5.37
N SER A 136 10.57 12.50 -5.83
CA SER A 136 11.96 12.04 -5.64
C SER A 136 12.14 10.56 -6.05
N LEU A 137 11.58 10.17 -7.21
CA LEU A 137 11.63 8.79 -7.69
C LEU A 137 13.06 8.32 -7.98
N ALA A 138 13.54 7.34 -7.21
CA ALA A 138 14.85 6.72 -7.39
C ALA A 138 14.71 5.31 -8.00
N LYS A 139 15.17 5.14 -9.23
CA LYS A 139 15.15 3.88 -10.01
C LYS A 139 16.44 3.06 -9.77
N LYS A 140 16.73 2.74 -8.50
CA LYS A 140 17.98 2.11 -8.08
C LYS A 140 17.84 0.64 -7.66
N GLY A 141 16.65 0.07 -7.79
CA GLY A 141 16.39 -1.31 -7.38
C GLY A 141 16.09 -1.44 -5.88
N LEU A 142 16.00 -2.70 -5.45
CA LEU A 142 15.78 -3.13 -4.08
C LEU A 142 16.75 -4.26 -3.73
N LEU A 143 17.33 -4.23 -2.53
CA LEU A 143 18.16 -5.29 -1.96
C LEU A 143 17.38 -6.05 -0.88
N MET A 144 17.26 -7.36 -1.02
CA MET A 144 16.79 -8.27 0.02
C MET A 144 18.00 -8.78 0.78
N LEU A 145 18.30 -8.18 1.95
CA LEU A 145 19.51 -8.48 2.72
C LEU A 145 19.30 -9.69 3.62
N CYS A 146 20.15 -10.70 3.48
CA CYS A 146 20.07 -11.99 4.20
C CYS A 146 21.26 -12.19 5.14
N LYS A 147 20.98 -12.66 6.36
CA LYS A 147 21.99 -12.98 7.39
C LYS A 147 22.28 -14.47 7.52
N THR A 148 21.34 -15.32 7.12
CA THR A 148 21.42 -16.78 7.31
C THR A 148 21.35 -17.51 5.97
N GLU A 149 21.98 -18.68 5.90
CA GLU A 149 21.90 -19.55 4.72
C GLU A 149 20.46 -19.97 4.39
N HIS A 150 19.67 -20.20 5.44
CA HIS A 150 18.26 -20.56 5.29
C HIS A 150 17.50 -19.44 4.54
N THR A 151 17.57 -18.22 5.03
CA THR A 151 16.89 -17.07 4.39
C THR A 151 17.46 -16.77 3.01
N MET A 152 18.77 -16.90 2.84
CA MET A 152 19.40 -16.72 1.53
C MET A 152 18.89 -17.74 0.51
N THR A 153 18.70 -18.98 0.91
CA THR A 153 18.12 -20.04 0.05
C THR A 153 16.65 -19.75 -0.26
N GLU A 154 15.86 -19.33 0.73
CA GLU A 154 14.46 -18.96 0.50
C GLU A 154 14.33 -17.79 -0.49
N GLU A 155 15.10 -16.72 -0.29
CA GLU A 155 15.07 -15.54 -1.17
C GLU A 155 15.62 -15.87 -2.58
N ALA A 156 16.63 -16.75 -2.70
CA ALA A 156 17.12 -17.23 -4.00
C ALA A 156 16.03 -18.02 -4.76
N ASN A 157 15.24 -18.84 -4.06
CA ASN A 157 14.10 -19.54 -4.65
C ASN A 157 13.00 -18.57 -5.11
N ILE A 158 12.73 -17.52 -4.32
CA ILE A 158 11.80 -16.45 -4.73
C ILE A 158 12.35 -15.72 -5.95
N ALA A 159 13.65 -15.44 -6.01
CA ALA A 159 14.30 -14.82 -7.16
C ALA A 159 14.22 -15.69 -8.42
N HIS A 160 14.28 -17.02 -8.28
CA HIS A 160 14.04 -17.93 -9.41
C HIS A 160 12.61 -17.80 -9.92
N ARG A 161 11.60 -17.89 -9.04
CA ARG A 161 10.19 -17.69 -9.40
C ARG A 161 9.94 -16.30 -10.01
N ALA A 162 10.64 -15.28 -9.53
CA ALA A 162 10.58 -13.92 -10.09
C ALA A 162 11.03 -13.92 -11.57
N ARG A 163 12.18 -14.53 -11.87
CA ARG A 163 12.70 -14.63 -13.24
C ARG A 163 11.75 -15.40 -14.16
N ASP A 164 11.16 -16.49 -13.68
CA ASP A 164 10.16 -17.27 -14.42
C ASP A 164 8.91 -16.41 -14.77
N LEU A 165 8.57 -15.46 -13.93
CA LEU A 165 7.51 -14.47 -14.15
C LEU A 165 7.98 -13.24 -14.95
N GLY A 166 9.23 -13.20 -15.43
CA GLY A 166 9.78 -12.06 -16.15
C GLY A 166 10.16 -10.85 -15.25
N VAL A 167 10.27 -11.06 -13.94
CA VAL A 167 10.80 -10.06 -13.00
C VAL A 167 12.31 -10.28 -12.85
N PRO A 168 13.17 -9.36 -13.32
CA PRO A 168 14.63 -9.52 -13.20
C PRO A 168 15.06 -9.57 -11.73
N ALA A 169 15.89 -10.55 -11.40
CA ALA A 169 16.42 -10.75 -10.06
C ALA A 169 17.84 -11.35 -10.13
N GLN A 170 18.72 -10.91 -9.25
CA GLN A 170 20.11 -11.35 -9.15
C GLN A 170 20.44 -11.75 -7.72
N THR A 171 21.06 -12.89 -7.53
CA THR A 171 21.60 -13.32 -6.23
C THR A 171 23.03 -12.81 -6.12
N LEU A 172 23.34 -12.07 -5.07
CA LEU A 172 24.62 -11.43 -4.85
C LEU A 172 25.28 -11.93 -3.56
N SER A 173 26.59 -12.08 -3.58
CA SER A 173 27.42 -12.24 -2.39
C SER A 173 27.45 -10.96 -1.55
N ALA A 174 27.96 -11.05 -0.31
CA ALA A 174 28.15 -9.87 0.53
C ALA A 174 29.07 -8.81 -0.13
N ALA A 175 30.14 -9.26 -0.80
CA ALA A 175 31.07 -8.38 -1.47
C ALA A 175 30.42 -7.65 -2.68
N GLU A 176 29.66 -8.36 -3.50
CA GLU A 176 28.92 -7.76 -4.64
C GLU A 176 27.82 -6.81 -4.16
N THR A 177 27.15 -7.13 -3.05
CA THR A 177 26.15 -6.27 -2.43
C THR A 177 26.79 -4.96 -1.94
N THR A 178 27.94 -5.05 -1.25
CA THR A 178 28.70 -3.86 -0.79
C THR A 178 29.20 -3.03 -1.96
N ALA A 179 29.63 -3.65 -3.06
CA ALA A 179 30.06 -2.94 -4.24
C ALA A 179 28.90 -2.19 -4.94
N LEU A 180 27.68 -2.72 -4.86
CA LEU A 180 26.49 -2.09 -5.42
C LEU A 180 26.02 -0.88 -4.58
N ASP A 181 26.16 -0.93 -3.26
CA ASP A 181 25.88 0.21 -2.37
C ASP A 181 26.99 0.43 -1.34
N PRO A 182 28.11 1.08 -1.73
CA PRO A 182 29.26 1.29 -0.85
C PRO A 182 29.04 2.35 0.22
N ASN A 183 27.90 3.03 0.22
CA ASN A 183 27.59 4.13 1.16
C ASN A 183 27.06 3.62 2.50
N VAL A 184 26.90 2.34 2.67
CA VAL A 184 26.43 1.72 3.91
C VAL A 184 27.24 0.49 4.24
N THR A 185 27.68 0.39 5.49
CA THR A 185 28.35 -0.79 6.02
C THR A 185 27.33 -1.85 6.34
N MET A 186 27.46 -3.04 5.73
CA MET A 186 26.52 -4.14 5.89
C MET A 186 27.22 -5.37 6.46
N ASP A 187 26.60 -5.99 7.46
CA ASP A 187 26.99 -7.32 7.98
C ASP A 187 25.92 -8.33 7.55
N ILE A 188 26.15 -8.98 6.43
CA ILE A 188 25.21 -9.88 5.75
C ILE A 188 25.95 -11.07 5.14
N LEU A 189 25.22 -12.16 4.89
CA LEU A 189 25.73 -13.30 4.13
C LEU A 189 25.69 -13.01 2.61
N GLY A 190 24.65 -12.29 2.14
CA GLY A 190 24.42 -11.95 0.76
C GLY A 190 23.08 -11.28 0.59
N SER A 191 22.68 -11.09 -0.65
CA SER A 191 21.39 -10.47 -0.97
C SER A 191 20.76 -11.00 -2.26
N VAL A 192 19.48 -10.69 -2.45
CA VAL A 192 18.83 -10.72 -3.77
C VAL A 192 18.56 -9.29 -4.20
N TYR A 193 19.02 -8.93 -5.39
CA TYR A 193 18.83 -7.61 -5.99
C TYR A 193 17.74 -7.63 -7.06
N TYR A 194 16.77 -6.72 -6.95
CA TYR A 194 15.69 -6.52 -7.92
C TYR A 194 15.88 -5.18 -8.64
N PRO A 195 16.49 -5.14 -9.84
CA PRO A 195 16.88 -3.88 -10.51
C PRO A 195 15.70 -3.04 -11.02
N LYS A 196 14.51 -3.61 -11.13
CA LYS A 196 13.31 -2.89 -11.58
C LYS A 196 12.52 -2.22 -10.47
N ASP A 197 12.83 -2.51 -9.23
CA ASP A 197 12.20 -1.87 -8.09
C ASP A 197 12.72 -0.41 -7.96
N CYS A 198 11.94 0.41 -7.29
CA CYS A 198 12.21 1.83 -7.10
C CYS A 198 11.83 2.23 -5.67
N HIS A 199 12.23 3.44 -5.29
CA HIS A 199 11.67 4.08 -4.10
C HIS A 199 11.40 5.56 -4.37
N LEU A 200 10.61 6.18 -3.52
CA LEU A 200 10.21 7.59 -3.62
C LEU A 200 9.89 8.16 -2.23
N ASP A 201 9.74 9.47 -2.14
CA ASP A 201 9.21 10.13 -0.96
C ASP A 201 7.66 10.17 -1.00
N PRO A 202 6.97 9.42 -0.11
CA PRO A 202 5.51 9.41 -0.08
C PRO A 202 4.89 10.76 0.26
N SER A 203 5.53 11.55 1.12
CA SER A 203 5.02 12.86 1.54
C SER A 203 5.05 13.85 0.39
N GLN A 204 6.18 13.90 -0.32
CA GLN A 204 6.37 14.73 -1.49
C GLN A 204 5.42 14.34 -2.62
N LEU A 205 5.26 13.03 -2.89
CA LEU A 205 4.29 12.52 -3.85
C LEU A 205 2.87 13.00 -3.57
N LEU A 206 2.39 12.84 -2.32
CA LEU A 206 1.03 13.22 -1.97
C LEU A 206 0.81 14.73 -2.08
N THR A 207 1.80 15.53 -1.68
CA THR A 207 1.76 16.99 -1.83
C THR A 207 1.68 17.39 -3.29
N SER A 208 2.57 16.87 -4.13
CA SER A 208 2.60 17.16 -5.56
C SER A 208 1.32 16.71 -6.28
N LEU A 209 0.74 15.56 -5.90
CA LEU A 209 -0.55 15.12 -6.44
C LEU A 209 -1.69 16.06 -6.05
N LYS A 210 -1.77 16.52 -4.80
CA LYS A 210 -2.78 17.47 -4.35
C LYS A 210 -2.69 18.79 -5.12
N GLU A 211 -1.47 19.29 -5.33
CA GLU A 211 -1.23 20.50 -6.14
C GLU A 211 -1.68 20.31 -7.58
N LYS A 212 -1.32 19.20 -8.23
CA LYS A 212 -1.76 18.89 -9.61
C LYS A 212 -3.27 18.75 -9.72
N ILE A 213 -3.92 18.06 -8.78
CA ILE A 213 -5.37 17.92 -8.72
C ILE A 213 -6.04 19.31 -8.64
N THR A 214 -5.54 20.17 -7.76
CA THR A 214 -6.06 21.54 -7.61
C THR A 214 -5.83 22.37 -8.86
N ALA A 215 -4.65 22.30 -9.47
CA ALA A 215 -4.32 22.99 -10.71
C ALA A 215 -5.22 22.57 -11.90
N LEU A 216 -5.66 21.29 -11.91
CA LEU A 216 -6.63 20.76 -12.89
C LEU A 216 -8.10 21.12 -12.56
N GLY A 217 -8.35 21.90 -11.50
CA GLY A 217 -9.68 22.31 -11.07
C GLY A 217 -10.43 21.30 -10.21
N GLY A 218 -9.74 20.27 -9.70
CA GLY A 218 -10.28 19.35 -8.71
C GLY A 218 -10.40 19.99 -7.33
N LYS A 219 -11.37 19.55 -6.53
CA LYS A 219 -11.59 20.01 -5.17
C LYS A 219 -11.13 18.94 -4.16
N ILE A 220 -10.47 19.36 -3.10
CA ILE A 220 -10.08 18.48 -1.99
C ILE A 220 -10.68 19.08 -0.71
N LEU A 221 -11.63 18.37 -0.12
CA LEU A 221 -12.28 18.75 1.13
C LEU A 221 -11.67 17.90 2.27
N THR A 222 -10.90 18.56 3.11
CA THR A 222 -10.35 17.98 4.35
C THR A 222 -11.31 18.22 5.51
N ASP A 223 -11.08 17.55 6.64
CA ASP A 223 -11.98 17.55 7.81
C ASP A 223 -13.44 17.20 7.44
N CYS A 224 -13.60 16.50 6.32
CA CYS A 224 -14.88 16.13 5.73
C CYS A 224 -15.19 14.66 6.07
N LEU A 225 -15.91 14.45 7.17
CA LEU A 225 -16.30 13.13 7.64
C LEU A 225 -17.57 12.67 6.92
N VAL A 226 -17.47 11.52 6.25
CA VAL A 226 -18.64 10.85 5.66
C VAL A 226 -19.47 10.23 6.77
N THR A 227 -20.77 10.59 6.82
CA THR A 227 -21.73 10.11 7.82
C THR A 227 -22.77 9.16 7.25
N GLY A 228 -23.00 9.19 5.92
CA GLY A 228 -23.98 8.33 5.27
C GLY A 228 -24.07 8.48 3.76
N TRP A 229 -25.09 7.85 3.21
CA TRP A 229 -25.37 7.83 1.77
C TRP A 229 -26.86 8.10 1.54
N LYS A 230 -27.18 9.03 0.65
CA LYS A 230 -28.53 9.20 0.12
C LYS A 230 -28.70 8.35 -1.13
N THR A 231 -29.71 7.48 -1.14
CA THR A 231 -29.93 6.52 -2.22
C THR A 231 -31.34 6.63 -2.81
N LYS A 232 -31.44 6.26 -4.09
CA LYS A 232 -32.72 6.11 -4.80
C LYS A 232 -32.63 4.86 -5.67
N GLY A 233 -33.39 3.81 -5.32
CA GLY A 233 -33.27 2.51 -5.97
C GLY A 233 -31.84 1.93 -5.82
N GLN A 234 -31.21 1.58 -6.92
CA GLN A 234 -29.84 1.06 -6.96
C GLN A 234 -28.78 2.14 -7.29
N SER A 235 -29.08 3.41 -7.05
CA SER A 235 -28.16 4.50 -7.30
C SER A 235 -27.97 5.35 -6.04
N ILE A 236 -26.75 5.81 -5.82
CA ILE A 236 -26.41 6.80 -4.82
C ILE A 236 -26.66 8.18 -5.43
N CYS A 237 -27.43 9.02 -4.74
CA CYS A 237 -27.74 10.37 -5.18
C CYS A 237 -26.80 11.41 -4.57
N ALA A 238 -26.40 11.20 -3.30
CA ALA A 238 -25.46 12.07 -2.62
C ALA A 238 -24.69 11.35 -1.52
N LEU A 239 -23.52 11.86 -1.19
CA LEU A 239 -22.74 11.51 -0.02
C LEU A 239 -23.15 12.45 1.13
N GLU A 240 -23.49 11.90 2.29
CA GLU A 240 -23.76 12.69 3.49
C GLU A 240 -22.46 12.91 4.28
N THR A 241 -22.19 14.15 4.65
CA THR A 241 -20.99 14.53 5.40
C THR A 241 -21.32 15.50 6.52
N ASN A 242 -20.38 15.69 7.45
CA ASN A 242 -20.47 16.73 8.47
C ASN A 242 -20.52 18.17 7.91
N LEU A 243 -20.11 18.34 6.65
CA LEU A 243 -20.13 19.64 5.94
C LEU A 243 -21.36 19.80 5.02
N GLY A 244 -22.30 18.84 5.06
CA GLY A 244 -23.50 18.82 4.22
C GLY A 244 -23.48 17.68 3.19
N ALA A 245 -24.50 17.63 2.35
CA ALA A 245 -24.63 16.60 1.32
C ALA A 245 -23.89 17.03 0.04
N ILE A 246 -23.20 16.07 -0.59
CA ILE A 246 -22.45 16.26 -1.84
C ILE A 246 -23.03 15.34 -2.92
N ASP A 247 -23.64 15.89 -3.96
CA ASP A 247 -24.21 15.15 -5.07
C ASP A 247 -23.16 14.89 -6.17
N ALA A 248 -23.27 13.73 -6.80
CA ALA A 248 -22.43 13.35 -7.93
C ALA A 248 -23.12 12.31 -8.83
N ASP A 249 -22.57 12.12 -10.03
CA ASP A 249 -22.98 11.08 -10.95
C ASP A 249 -22.34 9.74 -10.58
N GLU A 250 -21.13 9.78 -10.06
CA GLU A 250 -20.31 8.60 -9.68
C GLU A 250 -19.65 8.79 -8.33
N PHE A 251 -19.54 7.71 -7.59
CA PHE A 251 -18.88 7.66 -6.29
C PHE A 251 -17.77 6.62 -6.29
N VAL A 252 -16.60 6.99 -5.76
CA VAL A 252 -15.47 6.09 -5.57
C VAL A 252 -15.15 5.99 -4.09
N LEU A 253 -15.11 4.77 -3.56
CA LEU A 253 -14.73 4.55 -2.17
C LEU A 253 -13.30 4.02 -2.08
N SER A 254 -12.40 4.86 -1.56
CA SER A 254 -10.97 4.61 -1.36
C SER A 254 -10.50 4.96 0.07
N ALA A 255 -11.39 4.79 1.06
CA ALA A 255 -11.17 5.15 2.47
C ALA A 255 -10.28 4.16 3.24
N GLY A 256 -9.48 3.35 2.55
CA GLY A 256 -8.59 2.38 3.17
C GLY A 256 -9.33 1.40 4.06
N VAL A 257 -8.82 1.18 5.27
CA VAL A 257 -9.43 0.25 6.23
C VAL A 257 -10.83 0.66 6.69
N TYR A 258 -11.19 1.93 6.57
CA TYR A 258 -12.52 2.45 6.96
C TYR A 258 -13.61 2.15 5.92
N SER A 259 -13.22 1.66 4.75
CA SER A 259 -14.16 1.37 3.65
C SER A 259 -15.21 0.33 4.04
N ASP A 260 -14.86 -0.72 4.79
CA ASP A 260 -15.84 -1.74 5.26
C ASP A 260 -16.96 -1.11 6.12
N GLY A 261 -16.61 -0.20 7.02
CA GLY A 261 -17.61 0.50 7.85
C GLY A 261 -18.58 1.33 7.01
N LEU A 262 -18.08 2.04 6.00
CA LEU A 262 -18.88 2.92 5.16
C LEU A 262 -19.84 2.17 4.21
N VAL A 263 -19.48 1.00 3.73
CA VAL A 263 -20.36 0.22 2.83
C VAL A 263 -21.43 -0.58 3.53
N ARG A 264 -21.38 -0.75 4.85
CA ARG A 264 -22.40 -1.50 5.60
C ARG A 264 -23.79 -0.89 5.49
N ALA A 265 -23.86 0.45 5.48
CA ALA A 265 -25.11 1.18 5.25
C ALA A 265 -25.70 0.90 3.86
N LEU A 266 -24.89 0.51 2.90
CA LEU A 266 -25.26 0.09 1.54
C LEU A 266 -25.50 -1.42 1.42
N LYS A 267 -25.52 -2.15 2.55
CA LYS A 267 -25.66 -3.61 2.64
C LYS A 267 -24.58 -4.39 1.87
N LEU A 268 -23.39 -3.79 1.73
CA LEU A 268 -22.21 -4.44 1.17
C LEU A 268 -21.28 -4.92 2.26
N GLN A 269 -20.43 -5.87 1.94
CA GLN A 269 -19.38 -6.39 2.81
C GLN A 269 -18.04 -6.34 2.10
N LEU A 270 -17.07 -5.67 2.71
CA LEU A 270 -15.67 -5.69 2.30
C LEU A 270 -14.85 -6.29 3.44
N PRO A 271 -14.56 -7.59 3.44
CA PRO A 271 -13.77 -8.22 4.49
C PRO A 271 -12.38 -7.58 4.57
N LEU A 272 -12.20 -6.62 5.45
CA LEU A 272 -10.94 -5.93 5.69
C LEU A 272 -10.58 -6.03 7.18
N GLN A 273 -9.28 -6.22 7.44
CA GLN A 273 -8.72 -6.07 8.77
C GLN A 273 -7.66 -4.96 8.78
N PRO A 274 -7.59 -4.18 9.87
CA PRO A 274 -6.50 -3.22 10.02
C PRO A 274 -5.19 -3.96 10.28
N GLY A 275 -4.23 -3.74 9.39
CA GLY A 275 -2.84 -4.18 9.53
C GLY A 275 -1.97 -3.02 10.01
N LYS A 276 -1.79 -2.89 11.32
CA LYS A 276 -0.98 -1.82 11.90
C LYS A 276 0.49 -2.03 11.59
N GLY A 277 1.15 -1.01 11.11
CA GLY A 277 2.59 -0.97 10.90
C GLY A 277 3.19 0.31 11.45
N TYR A 278 4.49 0.28 11.71
CA TYR A 278 5.22 1.40 12.25
C TYR A 278 6.35 1.80 11.34
N SER A 279 6.71 3.08 11.35
CA SER A 279 7.93 3.57 10.72
C SER A 279 8.59 4.66 11.57
N LEU A 280 9.91 4.74 11.44
CA LEU A 280 10.74 5.79 12.02
C LEU A 280 11.57 6.39 10.88
N THR A 281 11.65 7.70 10.81
CA THR A 281 12.52 8.39 9.84
C THR A 281 13.63 9.08 10.61
N LEU A 282 14.85 8.58 10.45
CA LEU A 282 16.05 9.17 11.04
C LEU A 282 16.52 10.30 10.13
N PRO A 283 16.49 11.57 10.57
CA PRO A 283 17.06 12.67 9.81
C PRO A 283 18.59 12.61 9.90
N ASN A 284 19.27 12.94 8.80
CA ASN A 284 20.74 12.99 8.74
C ASN A 284 21.41 11.73 9.33
N PRO A 285 21.14 10.53 8.77
CA PRO A 285 21.71 9.27 9.28
C PRO A 285 23.24 9.27 9.15
N ILE A 286 23.92 8.46 9.98
CA ILE A 286 25.38 8.33 9.96
C ILE A 286 25.90 7.75 8.63
N GLU A 287 25.10 6.94 7.97
CA GLU A 287 25.32 6.40 6.62
C GLU A 287 24.03 6.54 5.82
N GLN A 288 24.14 6.91 4.55
CA GLN A 288 23.00 7.09 3.65
C GLN A 288 23.10 6.10 2.49
N PRO A 289 22.39 4.97 2.53
CA PRO A 289 22.36 4.06 1.38
C PRO A 289 21.74 4.73 0.14
N ASN A 290 22.14 4.27 -1.04
CA ASN A 290 21.54 4.71 -2.31
C ASN A 290 20.35 3.84 -2.72
N VAL A 291 20.36 2.58 -2.30
CA VAL A 291 19.39 1.56 -2.68
C VAL A 291 18.50 1.25 -1.48
N CYS A 292 17.17 1.21 -1.69
CA CYS A 292 16.31 0.74 -0.62
C CYS A 292 16.53 -0.75 -0.37
N SER A 293 16.33 -1.20 0.86
CA SER A 293 16.57 -2.60 1.23
C SER A 293 15.53 -3.14 2.20
N ILE A 294 15.42 -4.46 2.27
CA ILE A 294 14.65 -5.18 3.28
C ILE A 294 15.59 -6.09 4.05
N LEU A 295 15.59 -5.96 5.39
CA LEU A 295 16.25 -6.85 6.31
C LEU A 295 15.39 -8.11 6.43
N CYS A 296 15.75 -9.19 5.73
CA CYS A 296 14.84 -10.28 5.44
C CYS A 296 14.32 -11.01 6.67
N GLU A 297 15.16 -11.36 7.62
CA GLU A 297 14.74 -12.05 8.85
C GLU A 297 13.93 -11.13 9.77
N ALA A 298 14.28 -9.84 9.80
CA ALA A 298 13.62 -8.84 10.62
C ALA A 298 12.32 -8.29 9.99
N LYS A 299 12.12 -8.49 8.69
CA LYS A 299 11.03 -7.90 7.89
C LYS A 299 10.94 -6.37 8.06
N VAL A 300 12.11 -5.71 8.06
CA VAL A 300 12.27 -4.26 8.18
C VAL A 300 12.69 -3.68 6.83
N ALA A 301 11.88 -2.78 6.30
CA ALA A 301 12.19 -1.99 5.12
C ALA A 301 13.08 -0.80 5.51
N VAL A 302 14.10 -0.54 4.72
CA VAL A 302 15.03 0.58 4.89
C VAL A 302 15.03 1.39 3.60
N THR A 303 14.61 2.65 3.67
CA THR A 303 14.43 3.48 2.47
C THR A 303 15.06 4.86 2.65
N PRO A 304 15.96 5.26 1.75
CA PRO A 304 16.40 6.65 1.66
C PRO A 304 15.24 7.56 1.29
N ILE A 305 14.98 8.60 2.06
CA ILE A 305 13.92 9.59 1.81
C ILE A 305 14.50 10.99 2.01
N GLY A 306 14.78 11.68 0.91
CA GLY A 306 15.48 12.96 0.96
C GLY A 306 16.84 12.80 1.64
N THR A 307 17.09 13.62 2.68
CA THR A 307 18.28 13.53 3.54
C THR A 307 18.12 12.58 4.71
N GLY A 308 16.97 11.92 4.84
CA GLY A 308 16.65 11.01 5.92
C GLY A 308 16.67 9.54 5.48
N LEU A 309 16.62 8.65 6.47
CA LEU A 309 16.53 7.21 6.28
C LEU A 309 15.33 6.68 7.05
N ARG A 310 14.36 6.08 6.32
CA ARG A 310 13.15 5.52 6.92
C ARG A 310 13.31 4.04 7.17
N PHE A 311 12.98 3.62 8.38
CA PHE A 311 12.88 2.23 8.80
C PHE A 311 11.41 1.91 9.05
N GLY A 312 10.85 0.97 8.29
CA GLY A 312 9.45 0.57 8.41
C GLY A 312 9.32 -0.92 8.61
N GLY A 313 8.45 -1.33 9.53
CA GLY A 313 8.29 -2.75 9.80
C GLY A 313 6.96 -3.06 10.45
N THR A 314 6.85 -4.30 10.84
CA THR A 314 5.73 -4.95 11.53
C THR A 314 4.41 -4.97 10.76
N MET A 315 3.63 -5.99 11.03
CA MET A 315 2.24 -6.15 10.61
C MET A 315 1.45 -6.71 11.81
N GLN A 316 0.71 -5.84 12.48
CA GLN A 316 -0.17 -6.25 13.57
C GLN A 316 -1.62 -6.20 13.10
N ILE A 317 -2.23 -7.37 12.91
CA ILE A 317 -3.67 -7.47 12.66
C ILE A 317 -4.39 -7.25 13.99
N GLY A 318 -5.21 -6.22 14.07
CA GLY A 318 -5.79 -5.82 15.36
C GLY A 318 -6.95 -4.83 15.23
N GLU A 319 -6.98 -3.86 16.13
CA GLU A 319 -8.04 -2.85 16.25
C GLU A 319 -7.81 -1.63 15.37
N LEU A 320 -8.90 -0.93 15.07
CA LEU A 320 -8.89 0.36 14.40
C LEU A 320 -8.42 1.48 15.34
N ASN A 321 -7.21 1.36 15.86
CA ASN A 321 -6.58 2.43 16.65
C ASN A 321 -5.15 2.68 16.17
N GLN A 322 -4.65 3.89 16.38
CA GLN A 322 -3.30 4.31 16.01
C GLN A 322 -2.36 4.41 17.23
N SER A 323 -2.69 3.74 18.34
CA SER A 323 -1.79 3.67 19.49
C SER A 323 -0.48 2.97 19.10
N ILE A 324 0.63 3.52 19.57
CA ILE A 324 1.97 2.97 19.33
C ILE A 324 2.30 1.99 20.45
N ASP A 325 2.67 0.76 20.07
CA ASP A 325 3.23 -0.23 21.00
C ASP A 325 4.75 -0.14 21.00
N PRO A 326 5.38 0.30 22.11
CA PRO A 326 6.84 0.47 22.17
C PRO A 326 7.61 -0.83 21.90
N ARG A 327 7.06 -2.00 22.25
CA ARG A 327 7.70 -3.31 22.00
C ARG A 327 7.84 -3.58 20.52
N ARG A 328 6.83 -3.19 19.70
CA ARG A 328 6.86 -3.33 18.24
C ARG A 328 7.88 -2.40 17.60
N VAL A 329 7.99 -1.19 18.13
CA VAL A 329 9.02 -0.24 17.71
C VAL A 329 10.41 -0.77 18.06
N HIS A 330 10.59 -1.29 19.28
CA HIS A 330 11.85 -1.90 19.71
C HIS A 330 12.22 -3.10 18.84
N GLY A 331 11.25 -3.93 18.43
CA GLY A 331 11.45 -5.03 17.49
C GLY A 331 12.02 -4.60 16.14
N ILE A 332 11.72 -3.38 15.66
CA ILE A 332 12.36 -2.79 14.49
C ILE A 332 13.79 -2.36 14.83
N LEU A 333 13.94 -1.56 15.88
CA LEU A 333 15.20 -0.89 16.22
C LEU A 333 16.34 -1.87 16.56
N LYS A 334 16.05 -2.94 17.31
CA LYS A 334 17.06 -3.91 17.73
C LYS A 334 17.72 -4.66 16.57
N ASN A 335 17.01 -4.75 15.43
CA ASN A 335 17.49 -5.47 14.25
C ASN A 335 18.37 -4.62 13.33
N ILE A 336 18.26 -3.28 13.40
CA ILE A 336 19.03 -2.38 12.52
C ILE A 336 20.53 -2.58 12.69
N PRO A 337 21.14 -2.51 13.91
CA PRO A 337 22.57 -2.70 14.07
C PRO A 337 23.06 -4.10 13.75
N VAL A 338 22.17 -5.10 13.73
CA VAL A 338 22.51 -6.48 13.35
C VAL A 338 22.90 -6.57 11.87
N TYR A 339 22.27 -5.77 11.00
CA TYR A 339 22.54 -5.71 9.56
C TYR A 339 23.44 -4.54 9.16
N MET A 340 23.32 -3.43 9.87
CA MET A 340 23.99 -2.16 9.60
C MET A 340 24.74 -1.71 10.87
N PRO A 341 25.93 -2.25 11.13
CA PRO A 341 26.60 -2.15 12.45
C PRO A 341 27.06 -0.73 12.83
N ARG A 342 27.08 0.20 11.89
CA ARG A 342 27.36 1.62 12.19
C ARG A 342 26.17 2.30 12.88
N PHE A 343 24.96 1.80 12.69
CA PHE A 343 23.78 2.30 13.39
C PHE A 343 23.71 1.73 14.80
N ARG A 344 23.26 2.55 15.74
CA ARG A 344 23.00 2.19 17.14
C ARG A 344 21.59 2.60 17.51
N ILE A 345 20.97 1.92 18.47
CA ILE A 345 19.61 2.24 18.93
C ILE A 345 19.53 3.69 19.41
N GLN A 346 20.57 4.19 20.07
CA GLN A 346 20.65 5.59 20.56
C GLN A 346 20.56 6.65 19.47
N HIS A 347 20.86 6.33 18.20
CA HIS A 347 20.66 7.27 17.09
C HIS A 347 19.18 7.60 16.86
N PHE A 348 18.27 6.81 17.42
CA PHE A 348 16.82 6.97 17.32
C PHE A 348 16.20 7.64 18.54
N ASP A 349 17.01 8.07 19.53
CA ASP A 349 16.52 8.77 20.71
C ASP A 349 15.83 10.08 20.29
N GLY A 350 14.61 10.28 20.79
CA GLY A 350 13.78 11.43 20.43
C GLY A 350 13.02 11.32 19.10
N ILE A 351 13.29 10.30 18.28
CA ILE A 351 12.52 10.08 17.03
C ILE A 351 11.14 9.53 17.38
N GLN A 352 10.11 10.26 16.95
CA GLN A 352 8.72 9.83 17.16
C GLN A 352 8.34 8.76 16.12
N PRO A 353 7.91 7.55 16.55
CA PRO A 353 7.43 6.55 15.63
C PRO A 353 6.10 6.98 15.01
N TRP A 354 5.96 6.73 13.72
CA TRP A 354 4.69 6.86 13.02
C TRP A 354 3.95 5.52 12.99
N CYS A 355 2.61 5.56 12.96
CA CYS A 355 1.76 4.39 12.89
C CYS A 355 0.66 4.54 11.84
N GLY A 356 0.48 3.52 10.99
CA GLY A 356 -0.57 3.47 9.98
C GLY A 356 -1.33 2.15 9.93
N LEU A 357 -2.58 2.22 9.48
CA LEU A 357 -3.48 1.08 9.38
C LEU A 357 -3.64 0.67 7.92
N ARG A 358 -2.99 -0.41 7.53
CA ARG A 358 -3.08 -1.00 6.19
C ARG A 358 -4.41 -1.73 6.03
N PRO A 359 -5.16 -1.55 4.93
CA PRO A 359 -6.39 -2.29 4.67
C PRO A 359 -6.08 -3.70 4.15
N VAL A 360 -6.13 -4.72 5.00
CA VAL A 360 -5.74 -6.08 4.63
C VAL A 360 -6.95 -6.90 4.24
N SER A 361 -7.01 -7.31 2.96
CA SER A 361 -7.99 -8.26 2.44
C SER A 361 -7.62 -9.71 2.79
N PRO A 362 -8.57 -10.66 2.83
CA PRO A 362 -8.24 -12.03 3.22
C PRO A 362 -7.37 -12.79 2.22
N ASP A 363 -7.46 -12.48 0.93
CA ASP A 363 -6.70 -13.14 -0.15
C ASP A 363 -5.43 -12.39 -0.56
N GLY A 364 -5.16 -11.24 0.08
CA GLY A 364 -4.01 -10.38 -0.23
C GLY A 364 -4.15 -9.57 -1.52
N LEU A 365 -5.29 -9.64 -2.22
CA LEU A 365 -5.58 -8.85 -3.41
C LEU A 365 -6.41 -7.61 -3.07
N PRO A 366 -6.20 -6.47 -3.73
CA PRO A 366 -7.04 -5.29 -3.53
C PRO A 366 -8.48 -5.52 -4.06
N TYR A 367 -9.40 -4.67 -3.64
CA TYR A 367 -10.72 -4.52 -4.23
C TYR A 367 -10.67 -3.37 -5.21
N ILE A 368 -10.87 -3.66 -6.51
CA ILE A 368 -10.90 -2.65 -7.57
C ILE A 368 -12.05 -3.01 -8.52
N GLY A 369 -13.04 -2.14 -8.63
CA GLY A 369 -14.13 -2.35 -9.56
C GLY A 369 -15.46 -1.76 -9.11
N ARG A 370 -16.44 -1.81 -10.01
CA ARG A 370 -17.83 -1.42 -9.73
C ARG A 370 -18.53 -2.53 -8.96
N THR A 371 -19.39 -2.17 -8.02
CA THR A 371 -20.25 -3.14 -7.32
C THR A 371 -21.45 -3.53 -8.18
N LYS A 372 -21.93 -4.75 -8.07
CA LYS A 372 -23.15 -5.21 -8.76
C LYS A 372 -24.40 -4.59 -8.15
N ALA A 373 -24.39 -4.32 -6.84
CA ALA A 373 -25.55 -3.80 -6.11
C ALA A 373 -25.84 -2.33 -6.39
N TRP A 374 -24.82 -1.53 -6.71
CA TRP A 374 -24.94 -0.08 -6.89
C TRP A 374 -24.38 0.36 -8.25
N LYS A 375 -25.23 0.95 -9.09
CA LYS A 375 -24.90 1.29 -10.47
C LYS A 375 -23.75 2.31 -10.61
N ASN A 376 -23.57 3.17 -9.62
CA ASN A 376 -22.62 4.29 -9.63
C ASN A 376 -21.66 4.29 -8.43
N LEU A 377 -21.37 3.12 -7.86
CA LEU A 377 -20.36 2.95 -6.81
C LEU A 377 -19.21 2.06 -7.30
N THR A 378 -18.01 2.63 -7.31
CA THR A 378 -16.77 1.92 -7.56
C THR A 378 -15.95 1.83 -6.27
N ILE A 379 -15.39 0.67 -5.99
CA ILE A 379 -14.54 0.44 -4.81
C ILE A 379 -13.08 0.35 -5.24
N ALA A 380 -12.19 1.00 -4.49
CA ALA A 380 -10.74 0.92 -4.67
C ALA A 380 -10.03 0.93 -3.31
N THR A 381 -9.84 -0.25 -2.71
CA THR A 381 -9.26 -0.40 -1.36
C THR A 381 -8.65 -1.79 -1.17
N GLY A 382 -8.16 -2.10 0.02
CA GLY A 382 -7.68 -3.45 0.34
C GLY A 382 -6.27 -3.77 -0.14
N HIS A 383 -5.48 -2.77 -0.49
CA HIS A 383 -4.12 -2.92 -1.06
C HIS A 383 -3.06 -3.38 -0.06
N ALA A 384 -3.40 -3.58 1.21
CA ALA A 384 -2.47 -3.96 2.27
C ALA A 384 -1.20 -3.07 2.27
N MET A 385 -0.01 -3.66 2.13
CA MET A 385 1.26 -2.94 2.06
C MET A 385 1.51 -2.29 0.69
N MET A 386 0.83 -2.75 -0.36
CA MET A 386 1.09 -2.40 -1.76
C MET A 386 0.36 -1.13 -2.22
N GLY A 387 -0.36 -0.43 -1.33
CA GLY A 387 -1.16 0.73 -1.71
C GLY A 387 -0.37 1.81 -2.44
N LEU A 388 0.82 2.16 -1.93
CA LEU A 388 1.70 3.11 -2.60
C LEU A 388 2.18 2.54 -3.94
N SER A 389 2.72 1.33 -3.94
CA SER A 389 3.24 0.67 -5.15
C SER A 389 2.20 0.55 -6.27
N LEU A 390 0.92 0.33 -5.94
CA LEU A 390 -0.17 0.13 -6.90
C LEU A 390 -1.06 1.37 -7.10
N GLY A 391 -0.73 2.51 -6.48
CA GLY A 391 -1.56 3.71 -6.54
C GLY A 391 -1.90 4.18 -7.95
N PRO A 392 -0.92 4.50 -8.80
CA PRO A 392 -1.17 5.00 -10.15
C PRO A 392 -2.00 4.05 -11.01
N VAL A 393 -1.64 2.77 -11.07
CA VAL A 393 -2.38 1.78 -11.87
C VAL A 393 -3.81 1.61 -11.37
N THR A 394 -4.04 1.65 -10.05
CA THR A 394 -5.39 1.62 -9.48
C THR A 394 -6.21 2.83 -9.94
N GLY A 395 -5.61 4.02 -9.94
CA GLY A 395 -6.26 5.23 -10.44
C GLY A 395 -6.70 5.10 -11.89
N GLU A 396 -5.82 4.59 -12.77
CA GLU A 396 -6.13 4.36 -14.18
C GLU A 396 -7.22 3.30 -14.37
N LEU A 397 -7.17 2.17 -13.66
CA LEU A 397 -8.18 1.12 -13.74
C LEU A 397 -9.55 1.59 -13.27
N VAL A 398 -9.60 2.33 -12.15
CA VAL A 398 -10.84 2.94 -11.66
C VAL A 398 -11.39 3.93 -12.68
N ASN A 399 -10.54 4.77 -13.27
CA ASN A 399 -10.96 5.71 -14.29
C ASN A 399 -11.55 5.00 -15.53
N GLN A 400 -10.95 3.89 -15.96
CA GLN A 400 -11.52 3.06 -17.04
C GLN A 400 -12.91 2.51 -16.68
N VAL A 401 -13.08 2.00 -15.45
CA VAL A 401 -14.39 1.53 -14.93
C VAL A 401 -15.44 2.66 -14.91
N LEU A 402 -15.07 3.84 -14.43
CA LEU A 402 -15.97 5.02 -14.36
C LEU A 402 -16.47 5.46 -15.74
N HIS A 403 -15.68 5.25 -16.79
CA HIS A 403 -16.03 5.59 -18.16
C HIS A 403 -16.60 4.40 -18.97
N GLY A 404 -16.81 3.24 -18.35
CA GLY A 404 -17.28 2.05 -19.03
C GLY A 404 -16.32 1.52 -20.10
N LYS A 405 -15.04 1.88 -20.01
CA LYS A 405 -13.98 1.38 -20.90
C LYS A 405 -13.49 0.00 -20.44
N PRO A 406 -13.06 -0.87 -21.34
CA PRO A 406 -12.39 -2.11 -20.95
C PRO A 406 -11.08 -1.77 -20.20
N THR A 407 -10.80 -2.51 -19.13
CA THR A 407 -9.59 -2.32 -18.35
C THR A 407 -8.38 -2.94 -19.05
N LYS A 408 -7.24 -2.25 -19.05
CA LYS A 408 -5.98 -2.72 -19.66
C LYS A 408 -5.46 -4.00 -19.00
N ILE A 409 -5.76 -4.22 -17.74
CA ILE A 409 -5.45 -5.43 -16.98
C ILE A 409 -6.78 -6.03 -16.55
N ASN A 410 -6.93 -7.35 -16.63
CA ASN A 410 -8.13 -8.02 -16.16
C ASN A 410 -8.25 -7.87 -14.63
N ILE A 411 -9.33 -7.20 -14.19
CA ILE A 411 -9.62 -6.94 -12.77
C ILE A 411 -10.71 -7.83 -12.18
N GLU A 412 -11.12 -8.87 -12.87
CA GLU A 412 -12.21 -9.75 -12.42
C GLU A 412 -11.93 -10.35 -11.03
N ARG A 413 -10.69 -10.78 -10.78
CA ARG A 413 -10.23 -11.27 -9.48
C ARG A 413 -10.17 -10.18 -8.40
N LEU A 414 -10.19 -8.91 -8.79
CA LEU A 414 -10.17 -7.74 -7.89
C LEU A 414 -11.58 -7.24 -7.56
N SER A 415 -12.62 -7.92 -8.10
CA SER A 415 -14.01 -7.53 -7.89
C SER A 415 -14.33 -7.30 -6.40
N PRO A 416 -14.97 -6.17 -6.05
CA PRO A 416 -15.45 -5.94 -4.68
C PRO A 416 -16.52 -6.95 -4.25
N ASP A 417 -17.21 -7.60 -5.20
CA ASP A 417 -18.26 -8.56 -4.91
C ASP A 417 -17.75 -10.01 -4.76
N ARG A 418 -16.43 -10.26 -4.84
CA ARG A 418 -15.86 -11.62 -4.79
C ARG A 418 -16.10 -12.38 -3.47
N TYR A 419 -16.56 -11.67 -2.43
CA TYR A 419 -16.99 -12.25 -1.15
C TYR A 419 -18.47 -12.02 -0.84
N SER A 420 -19.22 -11.43 -1.78
CA SER A 420 -20.68 -11.32 -1.67
C SER A 420 -21.28 -12.66 -2.02
N ALA A 421 -22.05 -13.23 -1.09
CA ALA A 421 -22.80 -14.46 -1.31
C ALA A 421 -24.03 -14.20 -2.18
#